data_f2e422fa2f676231b299b4151a769f4c
#
_entry.id   f2e422fa2f676231b299b4151a769f4c
#
_cell.length_a   1.000
_cell.length_b   1.000
_cell.length_c   1.000
_cell.angle_alpha   90.00
_cell.angle_beta   90.00
_cell.angle_gamma   90.00
#
_symmetry.space_group_name_H-M   'P 1'
#
loop_
_entity.id
_entity.type
_entity.pdbx_description
1 polymer ?
#
loop_
_entity_poly.entity_id
_entity_poly.type
_entity_poly.pdbx_seq_one_letter_code
_entity_poly.pdbx_strand_id
1 'polypeptide(L)'
;IIEGESVTGVTTMQMDEGLDTGDMILKTEIPIAEDETGESLHDKLAEAGAALCVKTLHAIENKTAVFEKQPESPTAYAKMLTKDLGNIDWAKSAVQIERLVRGLNSWPSAYTHRDGKVMKIWKALAKPQEECAEQTELGSEEHTAQKTGKNAMPGTVVSVAKDSFCIQTGDGVLRILEVQMPGKKRMDTGSFLRGYKVEEGMVFGRE
;
A
#
# COMPACT_ATOMS: atom_id res chain seq x y z
N ILE A 1 -1.32 -7.70 -2.21
CA ILE A 1 -1.87 -6.43 -1.68
C ILE A 1 -1.85 -5.35 -2.76
N ILE A 2 -0.70 -5.10 -3.38
CA ILE A 2 -0.56 -4.04 -4.41
C ILE A 2 -1.49 -4.27 -5.59
N GLU A 3 -1.60 -5.51 -6.07
CA GLU A 3 -2.48 -5.89 -7.18
C GLU A 3 -3.96 -5.98 -6.77
N GLY A 4 -4.24 -5.99 -5.46
CA GLY A 4 -5.59 -6.02 -4.90
C GLY A 4 -6.21 -7.39 -4.82
N GLU A 5 -5.39 -8.43 -4.75
CA GLU A 5 -5.85 -9.78 -4.51
C GLU A 5 -6.46 -9.91 -3.12
N SER A 6 -7.47 -10.77 -2.99
CA SER A 6 -8.18 -11.00 -1.73
C SER A 6 -7.71 -12.25 -0.98
N VAL A 7 -6.90 -13.09 -1.63
CA VAL A 7 -6.38 -14.33 -1.06
C VAL A 7 -4.93 -14.51 -1.48
N THR A 8 -4.14 -15.06 -0.57
CA THR A 8 -2.77 -15.51 -0.81
C THR A 8 -2.55 -16.81 -0.06
N GLY A 9 -1.31 -17.30 0.04
CA GLY A 9 -1.04 -18.51 0.80
C GLY A 9 0.43 -18.90 0.83
N VAL A 10 0.68 -20.05 1.42
CA VAL A 10 1.99 -20.70 1.44
C VAL A 10 1.86 -22.08 0.80
N THR A 11 2.83 -22.42 -0.03
CA THR A 11 2.97 -23.75 -0.64
C THR A 11 4.32 -24.34 -0.25
N THR A 12 4.33 -25.57 0.24
CA THR A 12 5.56 -26.36 0.34
C THR A 12 5.75 -27.17 -0.94
N MET A 13 6.98 -27.24 -1.42
CA MET A 13 7.31 -27.94 -2.66
C MET A 13 8.58 -28.78 -2.52
N GLN A 14 8.73 -29.77 -3.39
CA GLN A 14 9.99 -30.46 -3.62
C GLN A 14 10.89 -29.56 -4.43
N MET A 15 12.10 -29.25 -3.93
CA MET A 15 13.06 -28.45 -4.72
C MET A 15 13.55 -29.24 -5.94
N ASP A 16 13.65 -28.54 -7.05
CA ASP A 16 14.28 -29.02 -8.29
C ASP A 16 15.37 -28.05 -8.77
N GLU A 17 15.82 -28.16 -10.02
CA GLU A 17 16.88 -27.32 -10.59
C GLU A 17 16.42 -25.88 -10.92
N GLY A 18 15.12 -25.67 -11.04
CA GLY A 18 14.53 -24.36 -11.36
C GLY A 18 14.25 -23.52 -10.12
N LEU A 19 13.93 -22.24 -10.33
CA LEU A 19 13.52 -21.34 -9.28
C LEU A 19 12.00 -21.51 -9.04
N ASP A 20 11.65 -22.09 -7.89
CA ASP A 20 10.26 -22.32 -7.47
C ASP A 20 9.41 -23.15 -8.45
N THR A 21 10.04 -24.12 -9.16
CA THR A 21 9.41 -24.93 -10.20
C THR A 21 9.06 -26.35 -9.78
N GLY A 22 9.50 -26.78 -8.60
CA GLY A 22 9.30 -28.14 -8.11
C GLY A 22 7.85 -28.49 -7.79
N ASP A 23 7.58 -29.79 -7.66
CA ASP A 23 6.24 -30.29 -7.39
C ASP A 23 5.71 -29.82 -6.02
N MET A 24 4.47 -29.37 -5.98
CA MET A 24 3.77 -28.96 -4.76
C MET A 24 3.48 -30.17 -3.87
N ILE A 25 3.61 -29.99 -2.55
CA ILE A 25 3.32 -31.05 -1.57
C ILE A 25 2.05 -30.68 -0.78
N LEU A 26 2.08 -29.54 -0.10
CA LEU A 26 0.92 -29.00 0.63
C LEU A 26 0.79 -27.51 0.39
N LYS A 27 -0.43 -26.99 0.50
CA LYS A 27 -0.73 -25.56 0.43
C LYS A 27 -1.72 -25.16 1.52
N THR A 28 -1.65 -23.91 1.94
CA THR A 28 -2.65 -23.27 2.79
C THR A 28 -2.98 -21.89 2.24
N GLU A 29 -4.25 -21.54 2.26
CA GLU A 29 -4.74 -20.24 1.80
C GLU A 29 -4.98 -19.34 3.00
N ILE A 30 -4.74 -18.03 2.80
CA ILE A 30 -4.90 -16.97 3.80
C ILE A 30 -5.65 -15.82 3.17
N PRO A 31 -6.77 -15.38 3.74
CA PRO A 31 -7.46 -14.20 3.26
C PRO A 31 -6.61 -12.94 3.53
N ILE A 32 -6.61 -12.02 2.59
CA ILE A 32 -6.00 -10.70 2.72
C ILE A 32 -7.11 -9.73 3.15
N ALA A 33 -7.00 -9.14 4.34
CA ALA A 33 -7.97 -8.20 4.84
C ALA A 33 -7.90 -6.86 4.07
N GLU A 34 -9.00 -6.09 4.09
CA GLU A 34 -9.05 -4.80 3.39
C GLU A 34 -8.02 -3.79 3.91
N ASP A 35 -7.68 -3.86 5.19
CA ASP A 35 -6.68 -3.04 5.86
C ASP A 35 -5.30 -3.71 6.00
N GLU A 36 -5.12 -4.90 5.39
CA GLU A 36 -3.87 -5.66 5.47
C GLU A 36 -2.68 -4.85 4.95
N THR A 37 -1.57 -4.89 5.70
CA THR A 37 -0.29 -4.30 5.29
C THR A 37 0.69 -5.40 4.86
N GLY A 38 1.74 -5.03 4.13
CA GLY A 38 2.81 -5.97 3.79
C GLY A 38 3.45 -6.60 5.03
N GLU A 39 3.61 -5.84 6.12
CA GLU A 39 4.16 -6.32 7.38
C GLU A 39 3.23 -7.30 8.09
N SER A 40 1.94 -6.94 8.26
CA SER A 40 0.99 -7.83 8.94
C SER A 40 0.73 -9.13 8.17
N LEU A 41 0.71 -9.05 6.83
CA LEU A 41 0.57 -10.24 5.99
C LEU A 41 1.81 -11.14 6.06
N HIS A 42 3.01 -10.55 6.08
CA HIS A 42 4.26 -11.29 6.26
C HIS A 42 4.22 -12.13 7.53
N ASP A 43 3.79 -11.56 8.66
CA ASP A 43 3.73 -12.27 9.94
C ASP A 43 2.71 -13.42 9.90
N LYS A 44 1.54 -13.19 9.31
CA LYS A 44 0.53 -14.26 9.09
C LYS A 44 1.06 -15.39 8.22
N LEU A 45 1.76 -15.05 7.13
CA LEU A 45 2.35 -16.04 6.23
C LEU A 45 3.47 -16.82 6.91
N ALA A 46 4.30 -16.18 7.74
CA ALA A 46 5.36 -16.84 8.49
C ALA A 46 4.80 -17.88 9.48
N GLU A 47 3.75 -17.52 10.22
CA GLU A 47 3.08 -18.45 11.15
C GLU A 47 2.45 -19.63 10.42
N ALA A 48 1.67 -19.36 9.37
CA ALA A 48 1.02 -20.39 8.57
C ALA A 48 2.06 -21.30 7.86
N GLY A 49 3.15 -20.71 7.36
CA GLY A 49 4.24 -21.44 6.72
C GLY A 49 4.97 -22.37 7.67
N ALA A 50 5.23 -21.94 8.90
CA ALA A 50 5.83 -22.79 9.92
C ALA A 50 4.94 -24.01 10.25
N ALA A 51 3.64 -23.79 10.44
CA ALA A 51 2.69 -24.86 10.69
C ALA A 51 2.57 -25.83 9.49
N LEU A 52 2.57 -25.29 8.25
CA LEU A 52 2.51 -26.09 7.03
C LEU A 52 3.79 -26.92 6.83
N CYS A 53 4.96 -26.34 7.14
CA CYS A 53 6.24 -27.03 7.05
C CYS A 53 6.29 -28.29 7.94
N VAL A 54 5.85 -28.17 9.20
CA VAL A 54 5.77 -29.32 10.12
C VAL A 54 4.85 -30.40 9.57
N LYS A 55 3.66 -30.05 9.06
CA LYS A 55 2.72 -31.00 8.44
C LYS A 55 3.35 -31.70 7.23
N THR A 56 4.08 -30.94 6.40
CA THR A 56 4.76 -31.49 5.22
C THR A 56 5.83 -32.49 5.60
N LEU A 57 6.66 -32.19 6.61
CA LEU A 57 7.70 -33.10 7.09
C LEU A 57 7.10 -34.40 7.62
N HIS A 58 6.01 -34.34 8.39
CA HIS A 58 5.30 -35.52 8.84
C HIS A 58 4.70 -36.34 7.67
N ALA A 59 4.16 -35.69 6.66
CA ALA A 59 3.64 -36.38 5.48
C ALA A 59 4.76 -37.13 4.72
N ILE A 60 5.94 -36.51 4.60
CA ILE A 60 7.10 -37.13 3.96
C ILE A 60 7.59 -38.34 4.81
N GLU A 61 7.77 -38.14 6.12
CA GLU A 61 8.21 -39.19 7.05
C GLU A 61 7.29 -40.40 7.00
N ASN A 62 5.98 -40.20 7.01
CA ASN A 62 4.96 -41.23 6.97
C ASN A 62 4.71 -41.76 5.56
N LYS A 63 5.41 -41.32 4.54
CA LYS A 63 5.23 -41.68 3.13
C LYS A 63 3.80 -41.46 2.60
N THR A 64 3.13 -40.41 3.12
CA THR A 64 1.78 -40.01 2.70
C THR A 64 1.81 -38.72 1.87
N ALA A 65 2.97 -38.14 1.65
CA ALA A 65 3.13 -36.97 0.81
C ALA A 65 2.74 -37.26 -0.65
N VAL A 66 1.92 -36.38 -1.23
CA VAL A 66 1.55 -36.42 -2.65
C VAL A 66 2.26 -35.29 -3.32
N PHE A 67 2.90 -35.55 -4.46
CA PHE A 67 3.63 -34.55 -5.24
C PHE A 67 2.80 -34.20 -6.46
N GLU A 68 2.41 -32.95 -6.58
CA GLU A 68 1.57 -32.43 -7.66
C GLU A 68 2.34 -31.39 -8.45
N LYS A 69 2.39 -31.55 -9.77
CA LYS A 69 3.03 -30.58 -10.65
C LYS A 69 2.35 -29.21 -10.55
N GLN A 70 3.16 -28.15 -10.49
CA GLN A 70 2.62 -26.81 -10.55
C GLN A 70 1.93 -26.58 -11.90
N PRO A 71 0.71 -25.99 -11.91
CA PRO A 71 0.09 -25.56 -13.15
C PRO A 71 0.87 -24.38 -13.74
N GLU A 72 0.69 -24.13 -15.04
CA GLU A 72 1.17 -22.87 -15.62
C GLU A 72 0.54 -21.69 -14.88
N SER A 73 1.39 -20.80 -14.37
CA SER A 73 0.91 -19.65 -13.63
C SER A 73 0.28 -18.61 -14.57
N PRO A 74 -0.97 -18.18 -14.35
CA PRO A 74 -1.57 -17.10 -15.12
C PRO A 74 -1.01 -15.72 -14.73
N THR A 75 -0.22 -15.64 -13.65
CA THR A 75 0.32 -14.39 -13.13
C THR A 75 1.79 -14.21 -13.50
N ALA A 76 2.22 -12.96 -13.63
CA ALA A 76 3.62 -12.66 -13.83
C ALA A 76 4.45 -13.03 -12.58
N TYR A 77 5.70 -13.40 -12.79
CA TYR A 77 6.65 -13.64 -11.70
C TYR A 77 6.76 -12.41 -10.78
N ALA A 78 6.56 -12.64 -9.48
CA ALA A 78 6.67 -11.60 -8.45
C ALA A 78 8.15 -11.25 -8.21
N LYS A 79 8.61 -10.15 -8.79
CA LYS A 79 9.98 -9.66 -8.65
C LYS A 79 10.26 -9.18 -7.22
N MET A 80 11.55 -9.17 -6.85
CA MET A 80 12.01 -8.55 -5.61
C MET A 80 11.56 -7.08 -5.54
N LEU A 81 11.07 -6.67 -4.36
CA LEU A 81 10.74 -5.27 -4.10
C LEU A 81 12.01 -4.41 -4.15
N THR A 82 11.91 -3.25 -4.75
CA THR A 82 12.99 -2.24 -4.81
C THR A 82 12.52 -0.93 -4.18
N LYS A 83 13.45 -0.07 -3.78
CA LYS A 83 13.10 1.24 -3.22
C LYS A 83 12.34 2.11 -4.21
N ASP A 84 12.67 2.02 -5.50
CA ASP A 84 12.05 2.84 -6.55
C ASP A 84 10.58 2.50 -6.76
N LEU A 85 10.16 1.25 -6.44
CA LEU A 85 8.75 0.86 -6.45
C LEU A 85 7.91 1.73 -5.50
N GLY A 86 8.51 2.25 -4.44
CA GLY A 86 7.84 3.12 -3.46
C GLY A 86 7.58 4.54 -3.93
N ASN A 87 8.17 4.99 -5.05
CA ASN A 87 7.90 6.32 -5.58
C ASN A 87 6.47 6.41 -6.11
N ILE A 88 5.65 7.24 -5.46
CA ILE A 88 4.23 7.37 -5.78
C ILE A 88 4.06 8.06 -7.13
N ASP A 89 3.45 7.34 -8.08
CA ASP A 89 2.93 7.90 -9.32
C ASP A 89 1.49 8.43 -9.08
N TRP A 90 1.36 9.73 -8.93
CA TRP A 90 0.08 10.39 -8.69
C TRP A 90 -0.91 10.28 -9.84
N ALA A 91 -0.48 9.88 -11.06
CA ALA A 91 -1.37 9.64 -12.19
C ALA A 91 -2.17 8.33 -12.07
N LYS A 92 -1.81 7.45 -11.14
CA LYS A 92 -2.58 6.24 -10.82
C LYS A 92 -3.85 6.60 -10.04
N SER A 93 -4.78 5.64 -9.92
CA SER A 93 -5.98 5.84 -9.11
C SER A 93 -5.66 5.88 -7.60
N ALA A 94 -6.52 6.54 -6.83
CA ALA A 94 -6.38 6.61 -5.36
C ALA A 94 -6.32 5.20 -4.73
N VAL A 95 -7.12 4.27 -5.24
CA VAL A 95 -7.12 2.87 -4.78
C VAL A 95 -5.79 2.17 -5.05
N GLN A 96 -5.20 2.37 -6.24
CA GLN A 96 -3.89 1.79 -6.57
C GLN A 96 -2.78 2.35 -5.67
N ILE A 97 -2.80 3.66 -5.41
CA ILE A 97 -1.81 4.31 -4.53
C ILE A 97 -2.01 3.86 -3.08
N GLU A 98 -3.25 3.76 -2.61
CA GLU A 98 -3.57 3.26 -1.27
C GLU A 98 -3.05 1.84 -1.06
N ARG A 99 -3.29 0.92 -2.01
CA ARG A 99 -2.76 -0.44 -2.01
C ARG A 99 -1.22 -0.46 -2.01
N LEU A 100 -0.58 0.43 -2.79
CA LEU A 100 0.87 0.58 -2.79
C LEU A 100 1.39 0.98 -1.40
N VAL A 101 0.74 1.96 -0.75
CA VAL A 101 1.09 2.41 0.62
C VAL A 101 0.99 1.25 1.60
N ARG A 102 -0.08 0.47 1.57
CA ARG A 102 -0.27 -0.69 2.45
C ARG A 102 0.71 -1.83 2.13
N GLY A 103 0.81 -2.20 0.86
CA GLY A 103 1.64 -3.32 0.41
C GLY A 103 3.14 -3.12 0.65
N LEU A 104 3.62 -1.87 0.64
CA LEU A 104 5.02 -1.53 0.90
C LEU A 104 5.31 -1.15 2.37
N ASN A 105 4.33 -1.20 3.27
CA ASN A 105 4.51 -0.98 4.69
C ASN A 105 4.97 -2.32 5.35
N SER A 106 6.10 -2.41 6.03
CA SER A 106 7.00 -1.34 6.49
C SER A 106 8.18 -1.07 5.52
N TRP A 107 8.46 -1.95 4.59
CA TRP A 107 9.57 -1.84 3.65
C TRP A 107 9.11 -2.19 2.21
N PRO A 108 9.59 -1.49 1.18
CA PRO A 108 10.50 -0.33 1.18
C PRO A 108 9.84 1.00 1.56
N SER A 109 8.56 1.03 1.82
CA SER A 109 7.67 2.17 2.10
C SER A 109 7.36 3.02 0.86
N ALA A 110 6.11 3.48 0.75
CA ALA A 110 5.71 4.42 -0.27
C ALA A 110 6.18 5.83 0.08
N TYR A 111 6.60 6.60 -0.92
CA TYR A 111 7.09 7.97 -0.73
C TYR A 111 6.75 8.87 -1.91
N THR A 112 6.81 10.16 -1.65
CA THR A 112 6.71 11.21 -2.64
C THR A 112 7.74 12.31 -2.34
N HIS A 113 7.85 13.31 -3.23
CA HIS A 113 8.71 14.46 -3.02
C HIS A 113 7.88 15.69 -2.65
N ARG A 114 8.40 16.44 -1.68
CA ARG A 114 7.88 17.74 -1.27
C ARG A 114 9.05 18.72 -1.10
N ASP A 115 9.04 19.80 -1.87
CA ASP A 115 10.10 20.81 -1.82
C ASP A 115 11.51 20.18 -1.91
N GLY A 116 11.72 19.23 -2.83
CA GLY A 116 12.98 18.51 -3.03
C GLY A 116 13.33 17.52 -1.91
N LYS A 117 12.44 17.27 -0.95
CA LYS A 117 12.66 16.31 0.16
C LYS A 117 11.72 15.11 0.03
N VAL A 118 12.26 13.94 0.28
CA VAL A 118 11.47 12.70 0.33
C VAL A 118 10.54 12.73 1.54
N MET A 119 9.24 12.54 1.33
CA MET A 119 8.25 12.34 2.36
C MET A 119 7.65 10.95 2.22
N LYS A 120 7.81 10.10 3.22
CA LYS A 120 7.16 8.79 3.25
C LYS A 120 5.70 8.93 3.66
N ILE A 121 4.83 8.13 3.03
CA ILE A 121 3.42 8.01 3.38
C ILE A 121 3.22 6.61 3.98
N TRP A 122 2.76 6.57 5.24
CA TRP A 122 2.59 5.33 5.99
C TRP A 122 1.14 4.87 6.06
N LYS A 123 0.20 5.82 6.01
CA LYS A 123 -1.23 5.54 6.03
C LYS A 123 -1.98 6.55 5.18
N ALA A 124 -2.82 6.05 4.31
CA ALA A 124 -3.68 6.84 3.45
C ALA A 124 -5.00 6.09 3.22
N LEU A 125 -6.03 6.79 2.77
CA LEU A 125 -7.31 6.23 2.36
C LEU A 125 -7.69 6.77 1.00
N ALA A 126 -8.07 5.87 0.11
CA ALA A 126 -8.71 6.24 -1.15
C ALA A 126 -10.13 6.74 -0.88
N LYS A 127 -10.48 7.88 -1.47
CA LYS A 127 -11.79 8.50 -1.34
C LYS A 127 -12.31 8.96 -2.70
N PRO A 128 -13.64 8.91 -2.93
CA PRO A 128 -14.24 9.67 -4.00
C PRO A 128 -13.95 11.16 -3.83
N GLN A 129 -13.84 11.89 -4.93
CA GLN A 129 -13.49 13.31 -4.88
C GLN A 129 -14.49 14.16 -4.07
N GLU A 130 -15.76 13.77 -4.06
CA GLU A 130 -16.85 14.46 -3.39
C GLU A 130 -16.72 14.42 -1.85
N GLU A 131 -16.23 13.31 -1.29
CA GLU A 131 -16.09 13.13 0.17
C GLU A 131 -14.97 13.97 0.81
N CYS A 132 -14.01 14.47 0.05
CA CYS A 132 -12.98 15.35 0.59
C CYS A 132 -13.41 16.82 0.65
N ALA A 133 -14.42 17.22 -0.11
CA ALA A 133 -14.96 18.59 -0.12
C ALA A 133 -15.88 18.90 1.06
N GLU A 134 -16.60 17.89 1.58
CA GLU A 134 -17.62 18.08 2.64
C GLU A 134 -17.03 18.36 4.05
N GLN A 135 -15.75 18.10 4.29
CA GLN A 135 -15.14 18.30 5.62
C GLN A 135 -14.62 19.73 5.87
N THR A 136 -14.71 20.61 4.90
CA THR A 136 -14.26 22.00 5.00
C THR A 136 -15.35 22.93 5.55
N GLU A 137 -16.62 22.50 5.66
CA GLU A 137 -17.77 23.36 5.96
C GLU A 137 -18.14 23.54 7.44
N LEU A 138 -17.28 23.15 8.40
CA LEU A 138 -17.54 23.40 9.83
C LEU A 138 -16.60 24.49 10.37
N GLY A 139 -16.81 25.74 9.96
CA GLY A 139 -16.27 26.90 10.66
C GLY A 139 -15.47 27.90 9.81
N SER A 140 -16.15 28.71 9.02
CA SER A 140 -15.89 30.15 8.85
C SER A 140 -16.70 30.71 7.66
N GLU A 141 -17.43 31.75 7.92
CA GLU A 141 -18.15 32.54 6.94
C GLU A 141 -17.18 33.21 5.96
N GLU A 142 -17.61 33.28 4.68
CA GLU A 142 -17.08 34.13 3.61
C GLU A 142 -15.60 34.00 3.23
N HIS A 143 -15.26 32.91 2.51
CA HIS A 143 -14.30 33.08 1.41
C HIS A 143 -14.85 32.33 0.20
N THR A 144 -14.99 33.02 -0.91
CA THR A 144 -15.38 32.52 -2.23
C THR A 144 -14.53 31.30 -2.60
N ALA A 145 -15.00 30.10 -2.21
CA ALA A 145 -14.41 28.84 -2.64
C ALA A 145 -14.66 28.70 -4.14
N GLN A 146 -13.69 29.10 -4.94
CA GLN A 146 -13.58 28.57 -6.30
C GLN A 146 -13.54 27.05 -6.17
N LYS A 147 -14.55 26.37 -6.76
CA LYS A 147 -14.61 24.92 -6.89
C LYS A 147 -13.41 24.43 -7.72
N THR A 148 -12.24 24.29 -7.09
CA THR A 148 -11.02 23.77 -7.71
C THR A 148 -11.00 22.23 -7.85
N GLY A 149 -12.13 21.55 -7.52
CA GLY A 149 -12.16 20.10 -7.35
C GLY A 149 -12.22 19.22 -8.60
N LYS A 150 -12.64 19.67 -9.77
CA LYS A 150 -12.88 18.77 -10.92
C LYS A 150 -11.75 18.66 -11.95
N ASN A 151 -10.72 19.51 -11.89
CA ASN A 151 -9.62 19.58 -12.88
C ASN A 151 -8.23 19.79 -12.27
N ALA A 152 -8.02 19.50 -10.98
CA ALA A 152 -6.69 19.59 -10.40
C ALA A 152 -5.77 18.52 -11.00
N MET A 153 -4.51 18.88 -11.29
CA MET A 153 -3.53 17.89 -11.77
C MET A 153 -3.20 16.87 -10.69
N PRO A 154 -2.94 15.60 -11.04
CA PRO A 154 -2.45 14.60 -10.10
C PRO A 154 -1.24 15.11 -9.31
N GLY A 155 -1.22 14.83 -8.00
CA GLY A 155 -0.22 15.35 -7.06
C GLY A 155 -0.60 16.66 -6.37
N THR A 156 -1.68 17.32 -6.79
CA THR A 156 -2.12 18.61 -6.20
C THR A 156 -2.93 18.38 -4.93
N VAL A 157 -2.63 19.14 -3.87
CA VAL A 157 -3.44 19.19 -2.65
C VAL A 157 -4.77 19.88 -2.96
N VAL A 158 -5.87 19.18 -2.74
CA VAL A 158 -7.23 19.67 -3.06
C VAL A 158 -8.05 20.03 -1.84
N SER A 159 -7.66 19.57 -0.65
CA SER A 159 -8.24 20.03 0.61
C SER A 159 -7.29 19.79 1.77
N VAL A 160 -7.39 20.64 2.81
CA VAL A 160 -6.62 20.51 4.06
C VAL A 160 -7.58 20.61 5.22
N ALA A 161 -7.60 19.57 6.06
CA ALA A 161 -8.35 19.51 7.30
C ALA A 161 -7.40 19.58 8.52
N LYS A 162 -7.93 19.58 9.73
CA LYS A 162 -7.15 19.66 10.97
C LYS A 162 -6.16 18.47 11.14
N ASP A 163 -6.53 17.30 10.69
CA ASP A 163 -5.84 16.02 10.93
C ASP A 163 -5.48 15.25 9.66
N SER A 164 -5.76 15.81 8.50
CA SER A 164 -5.54 15.17 7.21
C SER A 164 -5.49 16.19 6.08
N PHE A 165 -4.96 15.79 4.94
CA PHE A 165 -5.10 16.53 3.68
C PHE A 165 -5.33 15.56 2.54
N CYS A 166 -5.99 16.01 1.49
CA CYS A 166 -6.30 15.21 0.32
C CYS A 166 -5.46 15.66 -0.87
N ILE A 167 -4.90 14.69 -1.59
CA ILE A 167 -4.13 14.91 -2.82
C ILE A 167 -4.91 14.32 -3.99
N GLN A 168 -5.03 15.10 -5.08
CA GLN A 168 -5.61 14.65 -6.34
C GLN A 168 -4.79 13.51 -6.93
N THR A 169 -5.44 12.48 -7.41
CA THR A 169 -4.85 11.35 -8.13
C THR A 169 -5.40 11.28 -9.55
N GLY A 170 -4.96 10.34 -10.35
CA GLY A 170 -5.52 10.12 -11.69
C GLY A 170 -7.00 9.76 -11.68
N ASP A 171 -7.47 9.12 -10.60
CA ASP A 171 -8.88 8.81 -10.36
C ASP A 171 -9.15 8.81 -8.86
N GLY A 172 -10.04 9.69 -8.41
CA GLY A 172 -10.33 9.94 -7.00
C GLY A 172 -9.27 10.79 -6.31
N VAL A 173 -9.28 10.79 -4.98
CA VAL A 173 -8.36 11.53 -4.12
C VAL A 173 -7.77 10.62 -3.04
N LEU A 174 -6.53 10.88 -2.67
CA LEU A 174 -5.86 10.17 -1.59
C LEU A 174 -5.83 11.03 -0.33
N ARG A 175 -6.54 10.61 0.71
CA ARG A 175 -6.49 11.24 2.04
C ARG A 175 -5.29 10.75 2.81
N ILE A 176 -4.38 11.64 3.18
CA ILE A 176 -3.14 11.34 3.89
C ILE A 176 -3.39 11.40 5.39
N LEU A 177 -3.02 10.32 6.11
CA LEU A 177 -3.27 10.17 7.55
C LEU A 177 -1.99 10.06 8.36
N GLU A 178 -0.91 9.52 7.79
CA GLU A 178 0.34 9.32 8.51
C GLU A 178 1.54 9.45 7.58
N VAL A 179 2.52 10.23 8.02
CA VAL A 179 3.69 10.60 7.20
C VAL A 179 4.99 10.55 7.99
N GLN A 180 6.10 10.60 7.26
CA GLN A 180 7.43 10.73 7.86
C GLN A 180 8.34 11.58 6.98
N MET A 181 8.90 12.64 7.56
CA MET A 181 9.95 13.46 6.94
C MET A 181 11.34 12.87 7.18
N PRO A 182 12.33 13.18 6.34
CA PRO A 182 13.70 12.72 6.52
C PRO A 182 14.26 13.08 7.91
N GLY A 183 14.84 12.09 8.58
CA GLY A 183 15.41 12.28 9.93
C GLY A 183 14.40 12.50 11.06
N LYS A 184 13.09 12.38 10.79
CA LYS A 184 12.04 12.50 11.81
C LYS A 184 11.37 11.16 12.07
N LYS A 185 10.64 11.07 13.19
CA LYS A 185 9.78 9.92 13.48
C LYS A 185 8.53 9.98 12.61
N ARG A 186 7.93 8.81 12.36
CA ARG A 186 6.59 8.65 11.82
C ARG A 186 5.59 9.40 12.71
N MET A 187 4.66 10.12 12.11
CA MET A 187 3.68 10.94 12.82
C MET A 187 2.35 11.01 12.08
N ASP A 188 1.27 11.18 12.84
CA ASP A 188 -0.04 11.49 12.27
C ASP A 188 -0.02 12.84 11.52
N THR A 189 -0.92 12.97 10.54
CA THR A 189 -0.98 14.18 9.71
C THR A 189 -1.36 15.42 10.50
N GLY A 190 -2.17 15.32 11.56
CA GLY A 190 -2.48 16.46 12.41
C GLY A 190 -1.24 17.03 13.11
N SER A 191 -0.36 16.15 13.61
CA SER A 191 0.94 16.54 14.17
C SER A 191 1.86 17.15 13.10
N PHE A 192 1.86 16.56 11.91
CA PHE A 192 2.62 17.07 10.77
C PHE A 192 2.18 18.48 10.39
N LEU A 193 0.89 18.75 10.26
CA LEU A 193 0.32 20.04 9.86
C LEU A 193 0.61 21.17 10.87
N ARG A 194 0.85 20.86 12.14
CA ARG A 194 1.27 21.85 13.14
C ARG A 194 2.71 22.37 12.94
N GLY A 195 3.55 21.58 12.28
CA GLY A 195 4.96 21.94 12.05
C GLY A 195 5.31 22.22 10.58
N TYR A 196 4.45 21.81 9.67
CA TYR A 196 4.69 21.93 8.23
C TYR A 196 3.47 22.52 7.52
N LYS A 197 3.66 23.64 6.88
CA LYS A 197 2.60 24.32 6.14
C LYS A 197 2.23 23.49 4.92
N VAL A 198 0.97 23.04 4.83
CA VAL A 198 0.36 22.44 3.64
C VAL A 198 -0.83 23.31 3.25
N GLU A 199 -0.92 23.69 1.99
CA GLU A 199 -1.99 24.55 1.46
C GLU A 199 -2.57 23.90 0.20
N GLU A 200 -3.83 24.19 -0.06
CA GLU A 200 -4.47 23.83 -1.30
C GLU A 200 -3.72 24.42 -2.50
N GLY A 201 -3.61 23.64 -3.56
CA GLY A 201 -2.83 23.99 -4.74
C GLY A 201 -1.34 23.62 -4.67
N MET A 202 -0.78 23.24 -3.52
CA MET A 202 0.57 22.67 -3.46
C MET A 202 0.64 21.38 -4.26
N VAL A 203 1.78 21.10 -4.92
CA VAL A 203 1.98 19.93 -5.76
C VAL A 203 3.09 19.05 -5.17
N PHE A 204 2.76 17.78 -4.96
CA PHE A 204 3.68 16.73 -4.55
C PHE A 204 4.19 15.93 -5.76
N GLY A 205 5.34 15.27 -5.62
CA GLY A 205 5.92 14.40 -6.65
C GLY A 205 6.81 15.14 -7.66
N ARG A 206 7.03 16.45 -7.50
CA ARG A 206 8.04 17.17 -8.28
C ARG A 206 9.37 17.14 -7.52
N GLU A 207 10.41 16.69 -8.20
CA GLU A 207 11.81 16.75 -7.73
C GLU A 207 12.33 18.18 -7.71
#